data_6714365943e653498b7ba3b7b5357a5e
#
_entry.id   6714365943e653498b7ba3b7b5357a5e
#
_cell.length_a   1.000
_cell.length_b   1.000
_cell.length_c   1.000
_cell.angle_alpha   90.00
_cell.angle_beta   90.00
_cell.angle_gamma   90.00
#
_symmetry.space_group_name_H-M   'P 1'
#
loop_
_entity.id
_entity.type
_entity.pdbx_description
1 polymer ?
#
loop_
_entity_poly.entity_id
_entity_poly.type
_entity_poly.pdbx_seq_one_letter_code
_entity_poly.pdbx_strand_id
1 'polypeptide(L)'
;KSINDTLGHDVGDELLIQVASRLKELVRDMDTVARLGGDEFTIILVDTTIEGVEQVAKRIVEALSKPFDVRRHALFVTSSIGLAFCPDDGDDVAGLTKAADTAMYRAKENGRDRFELFKPELQARLMRDVAIEQALREGMEHKRLRLVYQPKFSCVSEQRLSGAEALLRWNDPVLG
;
A
#
# COMPACT_ATOMS: atom_id res chain seq x y z
N LYS A 1 11.04 8.00 -6.29
CA LYS A 1 12.36 8.39 -5.76
C LYS A 1 13.49 7.87 -6.65
N SER A 2 13.42 6.63 -7.12
CA SER A 2 14.47 6.06 -7.97
C SER A 2 14.63 6.73 -9.34
N ILE A 3 13.55 7.25 -9.96
CA ILE A 3 13.63 7.94 -11.27
C ILE A 3 14.38 9.27 -11.12
N ASN A 4 14.02 10.08 -10.14
CA ASN A 4 14.71 11.34 -9.86
C ASN A 4 16.18 11.14 -9.51
N ASP A 5 16.47 10.12 -8.71
CA ASP A 5 17.85 9.79 -8.29
C ASP A 5 18.71 9.29 -9.47
N THR A 6 18.08 8.71 -10.51
CA THR A 6 18.80 8.13 -11.67
C THR A 6 18.83 9.05 -12.88
N LEU A 7 17.71 9.72 -13.19
CA LEU A 7 17.53 10.48 -14.44
C LEU A 7 17.39 12.01 -14.20
N GLY A 8 17.38 12.43 -12.93
CA GLY A 8 17.26 13.84 -12.56
C GLY A 8 15.81 14.30 -12.38
N HIS A 9 15.66 15.42 -11.66
CA HIS A 9 14.34 15.98 -11.30
C HIS A 9 13.53 16.42 -12.51
N ASP A 10 14.18 16.95 -13.56
CA ASP A 10 13.49 17.39 -14.76
C ASP A 10 12.73 16.26 -15.47
N VAL A 11 13.27 15.03 -15.47
CA VAL A 11 12.62 13.85 -16.03
C VAL A 11 11.44 13.42 -15.17
N GLY A 12 11.61 13.49 -13.85
CA GLY A 12 10.52 13.19 -12.91
C GLY A 12 9.36 14.18 -13.01
N ASP A 13 9.64 15.47 -13.16
CA ASP A 13 8.63 16.51 -13.31
C ASP A 13 7.84 16.33 -14.62
N GLU A 14 8.52 16.04 -15.72
CA GLU A 14 7.87 15.77 -17.00
C GLU A 14 7.02 14.50 -16.96
N LEU A 15 7.49 13.45 -16.28
CA LEU A 15 6.71 12.25 -16.03
C LEU A 15 5.43 12.58 -15.26
N LEU A 16 5.50 13.38 -14.21
CA LEU A 16 4.34 13.77 -13.41
C LEU A 16 3.33 14.60 -14.21
N ILE A 17 3.80 15.43 -15.13
CA ILE A 17 2.93 16.17 -16.07
C ILE A 17 2.20 15.18 -16.99
N GLN A 18 2.90 14.20 -17.54
CA GLN A 18 2.28 13.19 -18.41
C GLN A 18 1.29 12.30 -17.62
N VAL A 19 1.61 11.94 -16.37
CA VAL A 19 0.68 11.23 -15.47
C VAL A 19 -0.57 12.06 -15.24
N ALA A 20 -0.43 13.35 -14.91
CA ALA A 20 -1.58 14.24 -14.69
C ALA A 20 -2.47 14.36 -15.94
N SER A 21 -1.86 14.48 -17.13
CA SER A 21 -2.60 14.52 -18.40
C SER A 21 -3.38 13.22 -18.64
N ARG A 22 -2.71 12.07 -18.46
CA ARG A 22 -3.35 10.76 -18.64
C ARG A 22 -4.48 10.51 -17.64
N LEU A 23 -4.34 10.96 -16.38
CA LEU A 23 -5.41 10.89 -15.40
C LEU A 23 -6.61 11.75 -15.78
N LYS A 24 -6.38 12.96 -16.26
CA LYS A 24 -7.45 13.87 -16.70
C LYS A 24 -8.27 13.32 -17.87
N GLU A 25 -7.65 12.57 -18.77
CA GLU A 25 -8.34 11.94 -19.92
C GLU A 25 -9.24 10.75 -19.50
N LEU A 26 -9.06 10.24 -18.28
CA LEU A 26 -9.78 9.07 -17.76
C LEU A 26 -10.99 9.43 -16.90
N VAL A 27 -11.14 10.70 -16.55
CA VAL A 27 -12.23 11.20 -15.71
C VAL A 27 -13.11 12.18 -16.51
N ARG A 28 -14.27 12.51 -15.99
CA ARG A 28 -15.21 13.45 -16.61
C ARG A 28 -14.84 14.90 -16.28
N ASP A 29 -15.36 15.86 -17.03
CA ASP A 29 -15.13 17.29 -16.76
C ASP A 29 -15.62 17.74 -15.38
N MET A 30 -16.62 17.07 -14.82
CA MET A 30 -17.14 17.33 -13.48
C MET A 30 -16.29 16.72 -12.35
N ASP A 31 -15.40 15.78 -12.67
CA ASP A 31 -14.51 15.15 -11.71
C ASP A 31 -13.26 16.02 -11.52
N THR A 32 -12.62 15.88 -10.38
CA THR A 32 -11.43 16.67 -10.05
C THR A 32 -10.20 15.78 -9.94
N VAL A 33 -9.12 16.17 -10.62
CA VAL A 33 -7.79 15.57 -10.46
C VAL A 33 -6.87 16.61 -9.84
N ALA A 34 -6.33 16.33 -8.67
CA ALA A 34 -5.39 17.19 -7.95
C ALA A 34 -4.11 16.44 -7.59
N ARG A 35 -2.98 17.15 -7.62
CA ARG A 35 -1.71 16.65 -7.08
C ARG A 35 -1.50 17.26 -5.71
N LEU A 36 -1.37 16.42 -4.67
CA LEU A 36 -1.17 16.88 -3.29
C LEU A 36 0.31 17.16 -2.99
N GLY A 37 1.21 16.41 -3.60
CA GLY A 37 2.66 16.56 -3.44
C GLY A 37 3.40 15.32 -3.89
N GLY A 38 4.70 15.44 -4.15
CA GLY A 38 5.51 14.29 -4.58
C GLY A 38 4.91 13.56 -5.78
N ASP A 39 4.61 12.28 -5.64
CA ASP A 39 3.97 11.41 -6.61
C ASP A 39 2.49 11.08 -6.27
N GLU A 40 1.89 11.86 -5.37
CA GLU A 40 0.53 11.64 -4.88
C GLU A 40 -0.50 12.49 -5.62
N PHE A 41 -1.52 11.80 -6.15
CA PHE A 41 -2.67 12.41 -6.82
C PHE A 41 -3.96 12.02 -6.09
N THR A 42 -4.88 12.98 -5.99
CA THR A 42 -6.23 12.76 -5.50
C THR A 42 -7.22 12.98 -6.64
N ILE A 43 -8.20 12.10 -6.73
CA ILE A 43 -9.28 12.18 -7.71
C ILE A 43 -10.60 12.20 -6.95
N ILE A 44 -11.44 13.18 -7.22
CA ILE A 44 -12.80 13.25 -6.69
C ILE A 44 -13.75 12.95 -7.83
N LEU A 45 -14.50 11.86 -7.69
CA LEU A 45 -15.54 11.47 -8.62
C LEU A 45 -16.90 11.83 -8.01
N VAL A 46 -17.74 12.54 -8.75
CA VAL A 46 -19.05 12.99 -8.30
C VAL A 46 -20.17 12.23 -9.04
N ASP A 47 -21.33 12.11 -8.40
CA ASP A 47 -22.53 11.47 -8.97
C ASP A 47 -22.24 10.13 -9.66
N THR A 48 -21.61 9.21 -8.91
CA THR A 48 -21.23 7.90 -9.42
C THR A 48 -21.56 6.79 -8.43
N THR A 49 -21.67 5.57 -8.93
CA THR A 49 -21.87 4.36 -8.11
C THR A 49 -20.54 3.72 -7.72
N ILE A 50 -20.56 2.81 -6.75
CA ILE A 50 -19.37 2.03 -6.36
C ILE A 50 -18.76 1.34 -7.58
N GLU A 51 -19.58 0.67 -8.38
CA GLU A 51 -19.14 -0.02 -9.60
C GLU A 51 -18.53 0.96 -10.62
N GLY A 52 -19.10 2.16 -10.72
CA GLY A 52 -18.56 3.22 -11.57
C GLY A 52 -17.17 3.68 -11.12
N VAL A 53 -16.97 3.85 -9.80
CA VAL A 53 -15.66 4.19 -9.22
C VAL A 53 -14.65 3.07 -9.47
N GLU A 54 -15.02 1.82 -9.25
CA GLU A 54 -14.14 0.66 -9.52
C GLU A 54 -13.72 0.57 -10.98
N GLN A 55 -14.65 0.83 -11.92
CA GLN A 55 -14.33 0.86 -13.34
C GLN A 55 -13.35 1.98 -13.70
N VAL A 56 -13.51 3.16 -13.11
CA VAL A 56 -12.55 4.27 -13.30
C VAL A 56 -11.19 3.89 -12.72
N ALA A 57 -11.15 3.36 -11.51
CA ALA A 57 -9.91 2.94 -10.86
C ALA A 57 -9.17 1.86 -11.67
N LYS A 58 -9.89 0.86 -12.20
CA LYS A 58 -9.33 -0.16 -13.08
C LYS A 58 -8.72 0.44 -14.33
N ARG A 59 -9.44 1.36 -15.02
CA ARG A 59 -8.92 2.06 -16.20
C ARG A 59 -7.67 2.88 -15.87
N ILE A 60 -7.61 3.51 -14.71
CA ILE A 60 -6.44 4.27 -14.27
C ILE A 60 -5.24 3.32 -14.08
N VAL A 61 -5.39 2.21 -13.37
CA VAL A 61 -4.32 1.22 -13.20
C VAL A 61 -3.81 0.74 -14.56
N GLU A 62 -4.72 0.32 -15.45
CA GLU A 62 -4.38 -0.16 -16.80
C GLU A 62 -3.70 0.92 -17.66
N ALA A 63 -4.11 2.18 -17.52
CA ALA A 63 -3.53 3.27 -18.28
C ALA A 63 -2.14 3.66 -17.75
N LEU A 64 -1.96 3.72 -16.43
CA LEU A 64 -0.69 4.10 -15.83
C LEU A 64 0.38 3.00 -15.96
N SER A 65 0.00 1.73 -16.12
CA SER A 65 0.94 0.64 -16.40
C SER A 65 1.54 0.68 -17.82
N LYS A 66 0.94 1.47 -18.74
CA LYS A 66 1.52 1.70 -20.06
C LYS A 66 2.75 2.62 -19.97
N PRO A 67 3.77 2.41 -20.81
CA PRO A 67 4.97 3.23 -20.76
C PRO A 67 4.69 4.72 -20.98
N PHE A 68 5.53 5.54 -20.36
CA PHE A 68 5.60 6.98 -20.58
C PHE A 68 6.88 7.29 -21.36
N ASP A 69 6.74 8.00 -22.45
CA ASP A 69 7.90 8.43 -23.22
C ASP A 69 8.33 9.83 -22.75
N VAL A 70 9.41 9.86 -21.96
CA VAL A 70 9.94 11.07 -21.38
C VAL A 70 11.38 11.24 -21.85
N ARG A 71 11.66 12.28 -22.62
CA ARG A 71 12.99 12.61 -23.14
C ARG A 71 13.74 11.42 -23.74
N ARG A 72 13.06 10.61 -24.55
CA ARG A 72 13.57 9.38 -25.19
C ARG A 72 13.78 8.20 -24.24
N HIS A 73 13.26 8.27 -23.01
CA HIS A 73 13.22 7.15 -22.07
C HIS A 73 11.80 6.60 -21.98
N ALA A 74 11.65 5.31 -22.23
CA ALA A 74 10.39 4.61 -21.94
C ALA A 74 10.37 4.24 -20.44
N LEU A 75 9.58 4.99 -19.66
CA LEU A 75 9.47 4.81 -18.21
C LEU A 75 8.21 4.00 -17.88
N PHE A 76 8.36 3.04 -17.01
CA PHE A 76 7.25 2.24 -16.47
C PHE A 76 7.03 2.62 -15.01
N VAL A 77 5.79 2.89 -14.67
CA VAL A 77 5.37 3.16 -13.29
C VAL A 77 4.22 2.22 -12.92
N THR A 78 4.09 1.97 -11.63
CA THR A 78 2.94 1.25 -11.07
C THR A 78 2.14 2.20 -10.19
N SER A 79 0.83 2.00 -10.14
CA SER A 79 -0.05 2.78 -9.28
C SER A 79 -0.61 1.92 -8.14
N SER A 80 -0.86 2.56 -7.02
CA SER A 80 -1.61 1.97 -5.91
C SER A 80 -2.71 2.95 -5.56
N ILE A 81 -3.96 2.53 -5.64
CA ILE A 81 -5.11 3.40 -5.51
C ILE A 81 -5.93 2.95 -4.30
N GLY A 82 -6.26 3.89 -3.41
CA GLY A 82 -7.24 3.68 -2.35
C GLY A 82 -8.54 4.36 -2.70
N LEU A 83 -9.65 3.69 -2.48
CA LEU A 83 -11.00 4.19 -2.72
C LEU A 83 -11.72 4.38 -1.40
N ALA A 84 -12.35 5.54 -1.23
CA ALA A 84 -13.21 5.87 -0.10
C ALA A 84 -14.46 6.60 -0.58
N PHE A 85 -15.58 6.38 0.08
CA PHE A 85 -16.90 6.86 -0.30
C PHE A 85 -17.48 7.80 0.74
N CYS A 86 -17.99 8.92 0.29
CA CYS A 86 -18.75 9.85 1.11
C CYS A 86 -20.25 9.52 0.99
N PRO A 87 -21.02 9.43 2.08
CA PRO A 87 -20.60 9.66 3.48
C PRO A 87 -20.13 8.40 4.23
N ASP A 88 -20.14 7.22 3.60
CA ASP A 88 -20.00 5.91 4.26
C ASP A 88 -18.64 5.72 4.95
N ASP A 89 -17.56 6.21 4.34
CA ASP A 89 -16.19 6.06 4.85
C ASP A 89 -15.68 7.33 5.56
N GLY A 90 -16.47 8.38 5.55
CA GLY A 90 -16.21 9.67 6.20
C GLY A 90 -17.10 10.78 5.65
N ASP A 91 -17.40 11.76 6.49
CA ASP A 91 -18.25 12.90 6.18
C ASP A 91 -17.45 14.22 6.00
N ASP A 92 -16.13 14.15 6.24
CA ASP A 92 -15.23 15.28 6.05
C ASP A 92 -13.99 14.89 5.22
N VAL A 93 -13.24 15.91 4.80
CA VAL A 93 -12.04 15.75 3.97
C VAL A 93 -10.98 14.92 4.70
N ALA A 94 -10.81 15.14 6.01
CA ALA A 94 -9.78 14.45 6.79
C ALA A 94 -10.09 12.96 6.94
N GLY A 95 -11.35 12.61 7.24
CA GLY A 95 -11.83 11.24 7.34
C GLY A 95 -11.68 10.47 6.03
N LEU A 96 -12.18 11.07 4.94
CA LEU A 96 -12.09 10.45 3.59
C LEU A 96 -10.66 10.28 3.12
N THR A 97 -9.80 11.27 3.32
CA THR A 97 -8.38 11.17 2.97
C THR A 97 -7.72 10.03 3.74
N LYS A 98 -7.95 9.96 5.06
CA LYS A 98 -7.42 8.88 5.90
C LYS A 98 -7.92 7.50 5.48
N ALA A 99 -9.19 7.39 5.11
CA ALA A 99 -9.77 6.14 4.61
C ALA A 99 -9.12 5.72 3.28
N ALA A 100 -9.02 6.65 2.32
CA ALA A 100 -8.35 6.40 1.04
C ALA A 100 -6.88 6.02 1.21
N ASP A 101 -6.13 6.72 2.07
CA ASP A 101 -4.72 6.40 2.37
C ASP A 101 -4.57 5.01 2.97
N THR A 102 -5.46 4.61 3.88
CA THR A 102 -5.47 3.25 4.46
C THR A 102 -5.66 2.19 3.38
N ALA A 103 -6.61 2.40 2.47
CA ALA A 103 -6.87 1.50 1.35
C ALA A 103 -5.68 1.49 0.35
N MET A 104 -5.11 2.65 0.03
CA MET A 104 -3.93 2.77 -0.83
C MET A 104 -2.72 2.03 -0.23
N TYR A 105 -2.51 2.12 1.07
CA TYR A 105 -1.43 1.39 1.75
C TYR A 105 -1.60 -0.13 1.56
N ARG A 106 -2.83 -0.65 1.67
CA ARG A 106 -3.12 -2.06 1.39
C ARG A 106 -2.86 -2.43 -0.07
N ALA A 107 -3.20 -1.56 -1.02
CA ALA A 107 -2.85 -1.78 -2.41
C ALA A 107 -1.33 -1.91 -2.61
N LYS A 108 -0.53 -1.10 -1.90
CA LYS A 108 0.94 -1.19 -1.89
C LYS A 108 1.44 -2.52 -1.29
N GLU A 109 0.88 -2.97 -0.18
CA GLU A 109 1.24 -4.26 0.47
C GLU A 109 0.86 -5.46 -0.38
N ASN A 110 -0.31 -5.43 -1.03
CA ASN A 110 -0.82 -6.52 -1.85
C ASN A 110 -0.14 -6.63 -3.24
N GLY A 111 0.99 -5.95 -3.45
CA GLY A 111 1.81 -6.10 -4.66
C GLY A 111 1.73 -4.93 -5.62
N ARG A 112 1.12 -3.81 -5.23
CA ARG A 112 0.96 -2.59 -6.07
C ARG A 112 0.15 -2.85 -7.35
N ASP A 113 0.11 -1.88 -8.25
CA ASP A 113 -0.55 -1.94 -9.55
C ASP A 113 -2.01 -2.42 -9.46
N ARG A 114 -2.73 -1.85 -8.48
CA ARG A 114 -4.12 -2.18 -8.15
C ARG A 114 -4.82 -1.06 -7.40
N PHE A 115 -6.11 -1.23 -7.25
CA PHE A 115 -6.90 -0.45 -6.29
C PHE A 115 -7.42 -1.34 -5.15
N GLU A 116 -7.71 -0.71 -4.02
CA GLU A 116 -8.38 -1.34 -2.87
C GLU A 116 -9.47 -0.39 -2.37
N LEU A 117 -10.60 -0.96 -1.97
CA LEU A 117 -11.65 -0.22 -1.28
C LEU A 117 -11.31 -0.11 0.21
N PHE A 118 -11.60 1.05 0.78
CA PHE A 118 -11.55 1.17 2.23
C PHE A 118 -12.55 0.21 2.88
N LYS A 119 -12.13 -0.40 3.96
CA LYS A 119 -12.95 -1.19 4.87
C LYS A 119 -12.48 -0.89 6.28
N PRO A 120 -13.37 -0.70 7.24
CA PRO A 120 -12.98 -0.39 8.64
C PRO A 120 -11.99 -1.41 9.23
N GLU A 121 -12.10 -2.68 8.82
CA GLU A 121 -11.19 -3.75 9.25
C GLU A 121 -9.75 -3.52 8.78
N LEU A 122 -9.55 -2.83 7.65
CA LEU A 122 -8.22 -2.47 7.14
C LEU A 122 -7.51 -1.49 8.09
N GLN A 123 -8.27 -0.50 8.57
CA GLN A 123 -7.74 0.47 9.53
C GLN A 123 -7.39 -0.21 10.87
N ALA A 124 -8.28 -1.06 11.39
CA ALA A 124 -8.03 -1.80 12.62
C ALA A 124 -6.77 -2.68 12.50
N ARG A 125 -6.60 -3.34 11.35
CA ARG A 125 -5.41 -4.16 11.07
C ARG A 125 -4.13 -3.31 11.01
N LEU A 126 -4.15 -2.19 10.27
CA LEU A 126 -3.00 -1.29 10.19
C LEU A 126 -2.58 -0.78 11.57
N MET A 127 -3.54 -0.36 12.41
CA MET A 127 -3.26 0.07 13.78
C MET A 127 -2.65 -1.05 14.62
N ARG A 128 -3.13 -2.28 14.45
CA ARG A 128 -2.57 -3.46 15.11
C ARG A 128 -1.14 -3.74 14.66
N ASP A 129 -0.86 -3.66 13.36
CA ASP A 129 0.47 -3.91 12.81
C ASP A 129 1.49 -2.89 13.33
N VAL A 130 1.11 -1.60 13.40
CA VAL A 130 1.92 -0.54 14.02
C VAL A 130 2.16 -0.81 15.50
N ALA A 131 1.13 -1.20 16.24
CA ALA A 131 1.27 -1.53 17.67
C ALA A 131 2.19 -2.72 17.89
N ILE A 132 2.09 -3.76 17.04
CA ILE A 132 2.99 -4.93 17.11
C ILE A 132 4.44 -4.52 16.80
N GLU A 133 4.68 -3.70 15.78
CA GLU A 133 6.02 -3.23 15.44
C GLU A 133 6.65 -2.45 16.61
N GLN A 134 5.90 -1.54 17.22
CA GLN A 134 6.36 -0.77 18.36
C GLN A 134 6.67 -1.68 19.56
N ALA A 135 5.75 -2.58 19.90
CA ALA A 135 5.91 -3.50 21.02
C ALA A 135 7.08 -4.49 20.80
N LEU A 136 7.35 -4.89 19.54
CA LEU A 136 8.53 -5.69 19.19
C LEU A 136 9.84 -4.93 19.44
N ARG A 137 9.92 -3.66 19.05
CA ARG A 137 11.09 -2.81 19.31
C ARG A 137 11.37 -2.71 20.81
N GLU A 138 10.34 -2.40 21.60
CA GLU A 138 10.43 -2.36 23.06
C GLU A 138 10.80 -3.73 23.66
N GLY A 139 10.24 -4.82 23.09
CA GLY A 139 10.54 -6.19 23.48
C GLY A 139 12.00 -6.56 23.26
N MET A 140 12.63 -6.06 22.19
CA MET A 140 14.07 -6.24 21.95
C MET A 140 14.92 -5.50 22.99
N GLU A 141 14.60 -4.25 23.28
CA GLU A 141 15.32 -3.43 24.28
C GLU A 141 15.23 -4.03 25.69
N HIS A 142 14.06 -4.56 26.05
CA HIS A 142 13.80 -5.13 27.38
C HIS A 142 14.05 -6.64 27.47
N LYS A 143 14.70 -7.26 26.45
CA LYS A 143 15.03 -8.69 26.42
C LYS A 143 13.83 -9.62 26.64
N ARG A 144 12.67 -9.23 26.13
CA ARG A 144 11.41 -10.02 26.19
C ARG A 144 11.32 -11.10 25.12
N LEU A 145 12.33 -11.19 24.25
CA LEU A 145 12.44 -12.20 23.21
C LEU A 145 13.32 -13.36 23.71
N ARG A 146 12.87 -14.58 23.49
CA ARG A 146 13.64 -15.79 23.81
C ARG A 146 13.53 -16.81 22.68
N LEU A 147 14.58 -17.62 22.54
CA LEU A 147 14.54 -18.78 21.65
C LEU A 147 14.10 -20.02 22.43
N VAL A 148 13.21 -20.79 21.84
CA VAL A 148 12.90 -22.16 22.23
C VAL A 148 13.25 -23.09 21.06
N TYR A 149 13.61 -24.33 21.37
CA TYR A 149 14.03 -25.29 20.38
C TYR A 149 13.05 -26.45 20.30
N GLN A 150 12.51 -26.67 19.12
CA GLN A 150 11.66 -27.83 18.84
C GLN A 150 12.50 -28.94 18.22
N PRO A 151 12.62 -30.12 18.84
CA PRO A 151 13.43 -31.19 18.31
C PRO A 151 12.79 -31.79 17.05
N LYS A 152 13.63 -32.12 16.08
CA LYS A 152 13.27 -32.86 14.86
C LYS A 152 13.84 -34.26 14.95
N PHE A 153 12.98 -35.27 14.77
CA PHE A 153 13.36 -36.68 14.79
C PHE A 153 13.30 -37.28 13.40
N SER A 154 14.20 -38.18 13.10
CA SER A 154 14.18 -38.96 11.85
C SER A 154 13.03 -39.97 11.89
N CYS A 155 12.20 -40.01 10.85
CA CYS A 155 11.18 -41.04 10.67
C CYS A 155 11.72 -42.35 10.05
N VAL A 156 12.95 -42.34 9.58
CA VAL A 156 13.55 -43.47 8.81
C VAL A 156 14.38 -44.40 9.68
N SER A 157 14.91 -43.95 10.81
CA SER A 157 15.76 -44.73 11.72
C SER A 157 15.46 -44.37 13.16
N GLU A 158 15.05 -45.36 13.96
CA GLU A 158 14.95 -45.40 15.44
C GLU A 158 14.89 -44.03 16.12
N GLN A 159 13.92 -43.19 15.77
CA GLN A 159 13.63 -41.90 16.39
C GLN A 159 14.87 -41.08 16.82
N ARG A 160 15.93 -41.11 16.01
CA ARG A 160 17.13 -40.32 16.33
C ARG A 160 16.89 -38.86 16.12
N LEU A 161 17.35 -38.04 17.07
CA LEU A 161 17.37 -36.61 16.94
C LEU A 161 18.18 -36.21 15.70
N SER A 162 17.51 -35.63 14.70
CA SER A 162 18.11 -35.18 13.42
C SER A 162 18.44 -33.70 13.42
N GLY A 163 17.88 -32.92 14.37
CA GLY A 163 18.13 -31.49 14.49
C GLY A 163 17.12 -30.83 15.42
N ALA A 164 17.18 -29.52 15.46
CA ALA A 164 16.18 -28.71 16.19
C ALA A 164 15.83 -27.46 15.36
N GLU A 165 14.61 -27.04 15.46
CA GLU A 165 14.16 -25.76 14.91
C GLU A 165 14.21 -24.70 16.03
N ALA A 166 14.90 -23.60 15.78
CA ALA A 166 14.93 -22.47 16.69
C ALA A 166 13.71 -21.57 16.42
N LEU A 167 12.84 -21.49 17.41
CA LEU A 167 11.59 -20.73 17.33
C LEU A 167 11.68 -19.54 18.26
N LEU A 168 11.51 -18.33 17.72
CA LEU A 168 11.43 -17.14 18.51
C LEU A 168 10.10 -17.14 19.32
N ARG A 169 10.20 -16.76 20.56
CA ARG A 169 9.04 -16.50 21.45
C ARG A 169 9.16 -15.10 21.99
N TRP A 170 8.07 -14.40 21.92
CA TRP A 170 7.91 -13.06 22.43
C TRP A 170 6.81 -13.09 23.49
N ASN A 171 7.08 -12.49 24.62
CA ASN A 171 6.11 -12.36 25.70
C ASN A 171 5.83 -10.87 25.92
N ASP A 172 4.74 -10.41 25.40
CA ASP A 172 4.31 -9.01 25.53
C ASP A 172 3.19 -8.93 26.57
N PRO A 173 3.26 -7.97 27.52
CA PRO A 173 2.26 -7.86 28.59
C PRO A 173 0.89 -7.39 28.09
N VAL A 174 0.79 -6.83 26.90
CA VAL A 174 -0.46 -6.30 26.32
C VAL A 174 -0.99 -7.19 25.18
N LEU A 175 -0.09 -7.68 24.34
CA LEU A 175 -0.45 -8.47 23.15
C LEU A 175 -0.43 -9.99 23.38
N GLY A 176 0.19 -10.46 24.46
CA GLY A 176 0.26 -11.86 24.86
C GLY A 176 1.47 -12.62 24.35
#